data_2143fe7828a2cbaba35925e1bc46149c
#
_entry.id   2143fe7828a2cbaba35925e1bc46149c
#
_cell.length_a   1.000
_cell.length_b   1.000
_cell.length_c   1.000
_cell.angle_alpha   90.00
_cell.angle_beta   90.00
_cell.angle_gamma   90.00
#
_symmetry.space_group_name_H-M   'P 1'
#
loop_
_entity.id
_entity.type
_entity.pdbx_description
1 polymer ?
#
loop_
_entity_poly.entity_id
_entity_poly.type
_entity_poly.pdbx_seq_one_letter_code
_entity_poly.pdbx_strand_id
1 'polypeptide(L)'
;MAASSAIGSSPAAPNIAWNETQRRFETEDKKAYVEYVLRQDGKVMDIVHTFVPSSKRGLGLASHLCVAAFNHAKSHSLSVITSCSYVSDTFLPRNPSWNSLLYSEEPRSNI
;
A
#
# COMPACT_ATOMS: atom_id res chain seq x y z
N MET A 1 6.16 -18.00 19.35
CA MET A 1 6.26 -18.17 18.94
C MET A 1 6.54 -17.90 18.09
N ALA A 2 6.54 -17.70 17.92
CA ALA A 2 6.75 -17.63 17.13
C ALA A 2 7.26 -17.81 16.33
N ALA A 3 7.53 -18.00 16.23
CA ALA A 3 8.04 -18.23 15.53
C ALA A 3 7.98 -18.48 14.60
N SER A 4 7.58 -18.62 14.55
CA SER A 4 7.40 -18.99 13.71
C SER A 4 7.59 -18.48 12.80
N SER A 5 7.61 -18.03 12.86
CA SER A 5 7.67 -17.67 12.05
C SER A 5 8.44 -17.55 11.33
N ALA A 6 8.90 -17.42 11.47
CA ALA A 6 9.71 -17.20 10.78
C ALA A 6 10.03 -17.97 9.92
N ILE A 7 9.79 -18.53 9.95
CA ILE A 7 9.99 -19.30 9.29
C ILE A 7 9.97 -19.05 8.15
N GLY A 8 10.08 -18.87 7.89
CA GLY A 8 10.13 -18.79 6.91
C GLY A 8 9.99 -18.10 6.26
N SER A 9 9.91 -17.89 6.56
CA SER A 9 9.61 -17.29 5.91
C SER A 9 10.12 -16.69 5.07
N SER A 10 9.74 -16.08 4.65
CA SER A 10 10.10 -15.47 3.62
C SER A 10 11.12 -14.52 3.94
N PRO A 11 12.26 -14.85 3.87
CA PRO A 11 13.29 -13.95 4.15
C PRO A 11 13.36 -12.85 3.18
N ALA A 12 12.71 -13.01 2.07
CA ALA A 12 12.79 -11.98 1.09
C ALA A 12 11.87 -10.82 1.36
N ALA A 13 10.90 -11.00 2.21
CA ALA A 13 9.95 -9.95 2.43
C ALA A 13 10.51 -8.92 3.39
N PRO A 14 10.53 -7.67 3.03
CA PRO A 14 11.05 -6.64 3.91
C PRO A 14 10.06 -6.34 5.01
N ASN A 15 10.54 -5.79 6.10
CA ASN A 15 9.67 -5.32 7.15
C ASN A 15 9.18 -3.94 6.77
N ILE A 16 7.88 -3.79 6.73
CA ILE A 16 7.28 -2.50 6.39
C ILE A 16 6.57 -1.99 7.64
N ALA A 17 6.90 -0.78 8.04
CA ALA A 17 6.31 -0.18 9.22
C ALA A 17 5.28 0.86 8.83
N TRP A 18 4.21 0.94 9.60
CA TRP A 18 3.20 1.96 9.40
C TRP A 18 3.56 3.17 10.26
N ASN A 19 3.83 4.28 9.61
CA ASN A 19 4.11 5.53 10.29
C ASN A 19 2.85 6.38 10.21
N GLU A 20 2.02 6.28 11.23
CA GLU A 20 0.75 6.96 11.22
C GLU A 20 0.89 8.47 11.23
N THR A 21 1.86 8.97 11.94
CA THR A 21 2.07 10.40 12.05
C THR A 21 2.38 11.04 10.70
N GLN A 22 3.20 10.39 9.91
CA GLN A 22 3.57 10.92 8.61
C GLN A 22 2.75 10.34 7.47
N ARG A 23 1.85 9.41 7.81
CA ARG A 23 0.98 8.79 6.82
C ARG A 23 1.76 8.09 5.73
N ARG A 24 2.63 7.19 6.16
CA ARG A 24 3.47 6.41 5.27
C ARG A 24 3.55 4.97 5.70
N PHE A 25 3.79 4.11 4.72
CA PHE A 25 4.25 2.76 4.97
C PHE A 25 5.68 2.77 4.48
N GLU A 26 6.62 2.41 5.32
CA GLU A 26 8.03 2.63 5.01
C GLU A 26 8.90 1.45 5.40
N THR A 27 10.06 1.33 4.75
CA THR A 27 11.03 0.31 5.12
C THR A 27 11.68 0.70 6.44
N GLU A 28 12.37 -0.25 7.06
CA GLU A 28 12.99 -0.01 8.36
C GLU A 28 13.96 1.17 8.34
N ASP A 29 14.68 1.35 7.26
CA ASP A 29 15.64 2.44 7.16
C ASP A 29 14.96 3.74 6.72
N LYS A 30 13.66 3.68 6.45
CA LYS A 30 12.83 4.84 6.07
C LYS A 30 13.21 5.46 4.74
N LYS A 31 13.99 4.75 3.94
CA LYS A 31 14.44 5.30 2.66
C LYS A 31 13.48 5.02 1.53
N ALA A 32 12.63 4.01 1.68
CA ALA A 32 11.62 3.73 0.68
C ALA A 32 10.26 3.77 1.36
N TYR A 33 9.26 4.33 0.69
CA TYR A 33 7.96 4.48 1.32
C TYR A 33 6.85 4.69 0.32
N VAL A 34 5.63 4.46 0.78
CA VAL A 34 4.44 4.87 0.07
C VAL A 34 3.70 5.81 1.01
N GLU A 35 3.26 6.93 0.47
CA GLU A 35 2.61 7.97 1.27
C GLU A 35 1.16 8.11 0.87
N TYR A 36 0.31 8.38 1.83
CA TYR A 36 -1.12 8.51 1.56
C TYR A 36 -1.70 9.69 2.32
N VAL A 37 -2.88 10.12 1.91
CA VAL A 37 -3.67 11.06 2.67
C VAL A 37 -5.03 10.41 2.90
N LEU A 38 -5.74 10.85 3.93
CA LEU A 38 -7.06 10.34 4.21
C LEU A 38 -8.10 11.33 3.71
N ARG A 39 -9.16 10.82 3.10
CA ARG A 39 -10.22 11.65 2.58
C ARG A 39 -11.54 11.12 3.11
N GLN A 40 -12.61 11.83 2.90
CA GLN A 40 -13.97 11.42 3.28
C GLN A 40 -14.04 11.07 4.76
N ASP A 41 -13.54 11.97 5.58
CA ASP A 41 -13.57 11.82 7.03
C ASP A 41 -12.82 10.57 7.47
N GLY A 42 -11.73 10.28 6.79
CA GLY A 42 -10.88 9.16 7.17
C GLY A 42 -11.32 7.81 6.64
N LYS A 43 -12.31 7.79 5.75
CA LYS A 43 -12.81 6.53 5.23
C LYS A 43 -12.16 6.09 3.93
N VAL A 44 -11.40 6.97 3.31
CA VAL A 44 -10.76 6.69 2.03
C VAL A 44 -9.27 7.00 2.15
N MET A 45 -8.44 6.05 1.74
CA MET A 45 -6.99 6.23 1.71
C MET A 45 -6.60 6.57 0.28
N ASP A 46 -6.05 7.75 0.06
CA ASP A 46 -5.59 8.14 -1.26
C ASP A 46 -4.07 8.00 -1.29
N ILE A 47 -3.58 7.02 -2.03
CA ILE A 47 -2.14 6.77 -2.14
C ILE A 47 -1.59 7.77 -3.14
N VAL A 48 -0.79 8.69 -2.66
CA VAL A 48 -0.37 9.83 -3.48
C VAL A 48 1.07 9.75 -3.98
N HIS A 49 1.91 8.96 -3.35
CA HIS A 49 3.31 8.92 -3.76
C HIS A 49 3.98 7.63 -3.32
N THR A 50 4.81 7.08 -4.19
CA THR A 50 5.62 5.90 -3.89
C THR A 50 7.05 6.25 -4.22
N PHE A 51 7.95 6.06 -3.27
CA PHE A 51 9.35 6.37 -3.49
C PHE A 51 10.25 5.20 -3.14
N VAL A 52 11.13 4.82 -4.05
CA VAL A 52 12.14 3.82 -3.80
C VAL A 52 13.45 4.37 -4.40
N PRO A 53 14.46 4.60 -3.58
CA PRO A 53 15.71 5.16 -4.10
C PRO A 53 16.37 4.19 -5.08
N SER A 54 17.16 4.72 -6.00
CA SER A 54 17.76 3.89 -7.04
C SER A 54 18.61 2.76 -6.47
N SER A 55 19.24 2.98 -5.33
CA SER A 55 20.08 1.95 -4.73
C SER A 55 19.27 0.75 -4.24
N LYS A 56 17.96 0.90 -4.12
CA LYS A 56 17.10 -0.16 -3.63
C LYS A 56 16.14 -0.71 -4.67
N ARG A 57 16.24 -0.25 -5.88
CA ARG A 57 15.36 -0.72 -6.94
C ARG A 57 15.73 -2.13 -7.34
N GLY A 58 14.78 -2.84 -7.91
CA GLY A 58 15.01 -4.20 -8.33
C GLY A 58 14.75 -5.21 -7.24
N LEU A 59 14.38 -4.77 -6.04
CA LEU A 59 14.11 -5.66 -4.93
C LEU A 59 12.62 -5.86 -4.68
N GLY A 60 11.79 -5.27 -5.52
CA GLY A 60 10.35 -5.41 -5.34
C GLY A 60 9.77 -4.59 -4.20
N LEU A 61 10.51 -3.61 -3.69
CA LEU A 61 10.08 -2.85 -2.53
C LEU A 61 8.79 -2.07 -2.77
N ALA A 62 8.66 -1.47 -3.97
CA ALA A 62 7.46 -0.70 -4.24
C ALA A 62 6.21 -1.58 -4.13
N SER A 63 6.30 -2.79 -4.63
CA SER A 63 5.18 -3.72 -4.56
C SER A 63 4.89 -4.11 -3.10
N HIS A 64 5.92 -4.39 -2.32
CA HIS A 64 5.73 -4.74 -0.91
C HIS A 64 5.10 -3.59 -0.14
N LEU A 65 5.52 -2.36 -0.44
CA LEU A 65 4.96 -1.19 0.22
C LEU A 65 3.48 -1.02 -0.13
N CYS A 66 3.14 -1.25 -1.39
CA CYS A 66 1.74 -1.15 -1.81
C CYS A 66 0.89 -2.24 -1.16
N VAL A 67 1.44 -3.46 -1.05
CA VAL A 67 0.71 -4.54 -0.39
C VAL A 67 0.43 -4.17 1.06
N ALA A 68 1.41 -3.57 1.74
CA ALA A 68 1.22 -3.16 3.12
C ALA A 68 0.09 -2.12 3.23
N ALA A 69 0.08 -1.16 2.31
CA ALA A 69 -0.95 -0.12 2.32
C ALA A 69 -2.34 -0.71 2.06
N PHE A 70 -2.44 -1.59 1.06
CA PHE A 70 -3.74 -2.18 0.74
C PHE A 70 -4.21 -3.13 1.86
N ASN A 71 -3.31 -3.87 2.49
CA ASN A 71 -3.69 -4.71 3.62
C ASN A 71 -4.21 -3.87 4.77
N HIS A 72 -3.57 -2.72 5.02
CA HIS A 72 -4.02 -1.82 6.06
C HIS A 72 -5.42 -1.30 5.73
N ALA A 73 -5.64 -0.89 4.49
CA ALA A 73 -6.93 -0.40 4.08
C ALA A 73 -8.00 -1.46 4.26
N LYS A 74 -7.68 -2.69 3.89
CA LYS A 74 -8.63 -3.78 4.03
C LYS A 74 -8.97 -4.02 5.49
N SER A 75 -7.96 -4.03 6.36
CA SER A 75 -8.15 -4.27 7.78
C SER A 75 -8.97 -3.20 8.46
N HIS A 76 -8.89 -1.98 7.96
CA HIS A 76 -9.58 -0.85 8.56
C HIS A 76 -10.82 -0.42 7.77
N SER A 77 -11.24 -1.25 6.84
CA SER A 77 -12.44 -0.99 6.04
C SER A 77 -12.37 0.33 5.28
N LEU A 78 -11.20 0.64 4.77
CA LEU A 78 -11.02 1.83 3.97
C LEU A 78 -11.11 1.49 2.49
N SER A 79 -11.63 2.43 1.70
CA SER A 79 -11.52 2.32 0.25
C SER A 79 -10.25 3.02 -0.16
N VAL A 80 -9.77 2.77 -1.36
CA VAL A 80 -8.49 3.29 -1.81
C VAL A 80 -8.63 4.09 -3.10
N ILE A 81 -7.99 5.26 -3.13
CA ILE A 81 -7.83 6.02 -4.35
C ILE A 81 -6.35 5.93 -4.71
N THR A 82 -6.04 5.79 -5.97
CA THR A 82 -4.66 5.64 -6.40
C THR A 82 -4.24 6.82 -7.25
N SER A 83 -3.96 7.94 -6.61
CA SER A 83 -3.47 9.12 -7.30
C SER A 83 -2.05 8.90 -7.81
N CYS A 84 -1.29 8.03 -7.15
CA CYS A 84 0.07 7.72 -7.58
C CYS A 84 0.03 6.83 -8.83
N SER A 85 0.67 7.27 -9.91
CA SER A 85 0.63 6.55 -11.16
C SER A 85 1.29 5.17 -11.10
N TYR A 86 2.30 4.99 -10.25
CA TYR A 86 2.87 3.66 -10.10
C TYR A 86 1.80 2.67 -9.66
N VAL A 87 0.98 3.07 -8.70
CA VAL A 87 -0.02 2.17 -8.16
C VAL A 87 -1.09 1.85 -9.20
N SER A 88 -1.59 2.86 -9.87
CA SER A 88 -2.66 2.64 -10.84
C SER A 88 -2.18 1.95 -12.11
N ASP A 89 -0.98 2.28 -12.55
CA ASP A 89 -0.51 1.81 -13.87
C ASP A 89 0.38 0.58 -13.81
N THR A 90 1.00 0.31 -12.69
CA THR A 90 1.92 -0.80 -12.58
C THR A 90 1.49 -1.83 -11.53
N PHE A 91 1.22 -1.38 -10.33
CA PHE A 91 0.91 -2.31 -9.24
C PHE A 91 -0.44 -3.01 -9.46
N LEU A 92 -1.49 -2.25 -9.68
CA LEU A 92 -2.82 -2.84 -9.81
C LEU A 92 -2.97 -3.78 -10.99
N PRO A 93 -2.44 -3.46 -12.19
CA PRO A 93 -2.55 -4.41 -13.28
C PRO A 93 -1.90 -5.75 -13.00
N ARG A 94 -0.88 -5.76 -12.13
CA ARG A 94 -0.21 -7.00 -11.75
C ARG A 94 -0.86 -7.68 -10.57
N ASN A 95 -1.72 -6.97 -9.86
CA ASN A 95 -2.35 -7.47 -8.65
C ASN A 95 -3.83 -7.12 -8.64
N PRO A 96 -4.58 -7.61 -9.62
CA PRO A 96 -5.97 -7.15 -9.80
C PRO A 96 -6.92 -7.51 -8.68
N SER A 97 -6.55 -8.42 -7.80
CA SER A 97 -7.43 -8.76 -6.70
C SER A 97 -7.65 -7.56 -5.76
N TRP A 98 -6.74 -6.58 -5.79
CA TRP A 98 -6.91 -5.41 -4.94
C TRP A 98 -7.91 -4.40 -5.51
N ASN A 99 -8.34 -4.61 -6.75
CA ASN A 99 -9.30 -3.68 -7.36
C ASN A 99 -10.59 -3.58 -6.55
N SER A 100 -10.92 -4.61 -5.78
CA SER A 100 -12.16 -4.58 -5.00
C SER A 100 -12.13 -3.52 -3.90
N LEU A 101 -10.97 -3.00 -3.55
CA LEU A 101 -10.88 -1.97 -2.53
C LEU A 101 -10.94 -0.56 -3.10
N LEU A 102 -10.93 -0.42 -4.42
CA LEU A 102 -10.89 0.91 -5.00
C LEU A 102 -12.17 1.70 -4.73
N TYR A 103 -11.98 2.95 -4.38
CA TYR A 103 -13.09 3.85 -4.10
C TYR A 103 -13.81 4.18 -5.39
N SER A 104 -15.12 4.22 -5.35
CA SER A 104 -15.90 4.62 -6.50
C SER A 104 -16.89 5.68 -6.09
N GLU A 105 -16.86 6.77 -6.79
CA GLU A 105 -17.81 7.79 -6.57
C GLU A 105 -19.05 7.59 -7.35
N GLU A 106 -19.12 6.60 -8.24
CA GLU A 106 -20.19 6.39 -9.07
C GLU A 106 -21.38 6.13 -8.32
N PRO A 107 -22.38 6.81 -8.50
CA PRO A 107 -23.60 6.61 -7.83
C PRO A 107 -24.15 5.41 -8.32
N ARG A 108 -24.04 4.51 -7.97
CA ARG A 108 -24.49 3.41 -8.45
C ARG A 108 -25.79 3.40 -8.59
N SER A 109 -26.31 4.08 -8.24
CA SER A 109 -27.57 4.02 -8.43
C SER A 109 -28.01 4.36 -9.53
N ASN A 110 -27.68 4.59 -9.98
CA ASN A 110 -28.11 4.83 -10.92
C ASN A 110 -28.84 4.19 -11.41
N ILE A 111 -28.94 3.96 -10.99
CA ILE A 111 -29.65 3.34 -11.40
C ILE A 111 -30.48 3.45 -11.34
#